data_a006c62e3e699bdf9a158b25ddd8a8ca
#
_entry.id   a006c62e3e699bdf9a158b25ddd8a8ca
#
_cell.length_a   1.000
_cell.length_b   1.000
_cell.length_c   1.000
_cell.angle_alpha   90.00
_cell.angle_beta   90.00
_cell.angle_gamma   90.00
#
_symmetry.space_group_name_H-M   'P 1'
#
loop_
_entity.id
_entity.type
_entity.pdbx_description
1 polymer ?
#
loop_
_entity_poly.entity_id
_entity_poly.type
_entity_poly.pdbx_seq_one_letter_code
_entity_poly.pdbx_strand_id
1 'polypeptide(L)'
;MNRPISRRDAWTLRFGAALYLLSGAAALVYQVAWQRILALYTGVGLYSVAIIVAAFLAGLGVGSHVGGQWSARLDRRAAMRRFALVEAAVGAFGIASPWVYYDWLYPIAARLPVPSWPAGLVHFAALGPPTLLMGISLPLLTRAVVPGVSEAGRAVGLLYALNLVGAGLGALATPWLLVPFFGIRGALLWAGATSTTVGLAGLILLRRVRDDAVASPPGAGGDRAARPRTAAEPPASQPFVNWLWLYAFSGFVALSLEIVWFRILDVAVKSTAFTFGTVLAIYLLGSAAGCFAATAVLERVRRPLRVFLLVQCALLAAAAAGLLLLTYSLPNDSFYREYWRGYGFFALGRDSDGVPLSRLYVQLPLLLFGVPTVLMGFSFPVLQRAVHDDVRDSGRKVGLLQAA
;
A
#
# COMPACT_ATOMS: atom_id res chain seq x y z
N MET A 1 -12.09 -31.27 6.57
CA MET A 1 -10.78 -31.67 7.15
C MET A 1 -9.71 -30.76 6.58
N ASN A 2 -9.19 -29.79 7.36
CA ASN A 2 -8.08 -28.93 6.95
C ASN A 2 -6.80 -29.78 6.93
N ARG A 3 -6.24 -30.01 5.74
CA ARG A 3 -4.89 -30.59 5.65
C ARG A 3 -3.89 -29.56 6.17
N PRO A 4 -2.99 -29.94 7.09
CA PRO A 4 -1.97 -29.01 7.57
C PRO A 4 -1.10 -28.54 6.39
N ILE A 5 -0.75 -27.25 6.40
CA ILE A 5 0.14 -26.67 5.39
C ILE A 5 1.44 -27.47 5.36
N SER A 6 1.90 -27.83 4.16
CA SER A 6 3.19 -28.47 4.03
C SER A 6 4.29 -27.51 4.50
N ARG A 7 5.35 -28.04 5.14
CA ARG A 7 6.53 -27.22 5.55
C ARG A 7 7.08 -26.40 4.38
N ARG A 8 6.98 -26.91 3.16
CA ARG A 8 7.45 -26.25 1.94
C ARG A 8 6.56 -25.08 1.55
N ASP A 9 5.22 -25.23 1.62
CA ASP A 9 4.28 -24.15 1.32
C ASP A 9 4.38 -23.04 2.36
N ALA A 10 4.54 -23.36 3.65
CA ALA A 10 4.76 -22.40 4.71
C ALA A 10 6.06 -21.61 4.49
N TRP A 11 7.14 -22.27 4.06
CA TRP A 11 8.40 -21.62 3.72
C TRP A 11 8.26 -20.71 2.49
N THR A 12 7.57 -21.18 1.43
CA THR A 12 7.31 -20.39 0.21
C THR A 12 6.51 -19.13 0.53
N LEU A 13 5.50 -19.24 1.39
CA LEU A 13 4.71 -18.08 1.84
C LEU A 13 5.56 -17.08 2.63
N ARG A 14 6.37 -17.55 3.59
CA ARG A 14 7.24 -16.68 4.41
C ARG A 14 8.26 -15.94 3.55
N PHE A 15 8.89 -16.64 2.61
CA PHE A 15 9.88 -16.04 1.73
C PHE A 15 9.22 -15.05 0.74
N GLY A 16 8.07 -15.41 0.15
CA GLY A 16 7.28 -14.50 -0.67
C GLY A 16 6.85 -13.25 0.09
N ALA A 17 6.50 -13.38 1.35
CA ALA A 17 6.15 -12.27 2.23
C ALA A 17 7.36 -11.34 2.50
N ALA A 18 8.56 -11.91 2.69
CA ALA A 18 9.79 -11.13 2.82
C ALA A 18 10.14 -10.38 1.52
N LEU A 19 9.97 -11.02 0.35
CA LEU A 19 10.15 -10.35 -0.93
C LEU A 19 9.16 -9.19 -1.09
N TYR A 20 7.92 -9.38 -0.67
CA TYR A 20 6.90 -8.36 -0.81
C TYR A 20 7.07 -7.19 0.18
N LEU A 21 7.67 -7.43 1.34
CA LEU A 21 8.13 -6.36 2.24
C LEU A 21 9.19 -5.49 1.56
N LEU A 22 10.19 -6.09 0.91
CA LEU A 22 11.24 -5.35 0.20
C LEU A 22 10.68 -4.60 -1.02
N SER A 23 9.75 -5.21 -1.77
CA SER A 23 9.05 -4.57 -2.88
C SER A 23 8.28 -3.33 -2.40
N GLY A 24 7.55 -3.42 -1.27
CA GLY A 24 6.89 -2.27 -0.66
C GLY A 24 7.85 -1.16 -0.25
N ALA A 25 9.01 -1.52 0.34
CA ALA A 25 10.03 -0.54 0.69
C ALA A 25 10.54 0.22 -0.55
N ALA A 26 10.88 -0.49 -1.61
CA ALA A 26 11.34 0.12 -2.86
C ALA A 26 10.25 1.01 -3.49
N ALA A 27 9.00 0.56 -3.51
CA ALA A 27 7.88 1.30 -4.09
C ALA A 27 7.71 2.68 -3.43
N LEU A 28 7.83 2.76 -2.11
CA LEU A 28 7.68 4.03 -1.39
C LEU A 28 8.94 4.91 -1.45
N VAL A 29 10.12 4.33 -1.59
CA VAL A 29 11.31 5.11 -1.93
C VAL A 29 11.10 5.81 -3.29
N TYR A 30 10.59 5.09 -4.31
CA TYR A 30 10.23 5.70 -5.58
C TYR A 30 9.21 6.81 -5.42
N GLN A 31 8.10 6.54 -4.72
CA GLN A 31 7.03 7.52 -4.56
C GLN A 31 7.53 8.82 -3.93
N VAL A 32 8.29 8.73 -2.83
CA VAL A 32 8.82 9.92 -2.14
C VAL A 32 9.90 10.63 -2.97
N ALA A 33 10.78 9.89 -3.64
CA ALA A 33 11.83 10.48 -4.47
C ALA A 33 11.26 11.15 -5.72
N TRP A 34 10.30 10.51 -6.41
CA TRP A 34 9.64 11.10 -7.59
C TRP A 34 8.76 12.30 -7.22
N GLN A 35 8.10 12.28 -6.04
CA GLN A 35 7.37 13.43 -5.53
C GLN A 35 8.31 14.63 -5.35
N ARG A 36 9.52 14.39 -4.85
CA ARG A 36 10.53 15.46 -4.73
C ARG A 36 10.97 16.01 -6.07
N ILE A 37 11.19 15.16 -7.05
CA ILE A 37 11.51 15.60 -8.41
C ILE A 37 10.35 16.43 -8.96
N LEU A 38 9.10 15.95 -8.82
CA LEU A 38 7.92 16.66 -9.27
C LEU A 38 7.77 18.03 -8.58
N ALA A 39 8.05 18.10 -7.29
CA ALA A 39 7.98 19.34 -6.51
C ALA A 39 8.98 20.41 -6.99
N LEU A 40 10.11 20.04 -7.59
CA LEU A 40 11.05 20.99 -8.19
C LEU A 40 10.46 21.74 -9.38
N TYR A 41 9.44 21.19 -10.07
CA TYR A 41 8.79 21.81 -11.22
C TYR A 41 7.48 22.49 -10.92
N THR A 42 6.65 21.84 -10.08
CA THR A 42 5.30 22.31 -9.78
C THR A 42 5.23 23.14 -8.51
N GLY A 43 6.39 23.33 -7.85
CA GLY A 43 6.47 23.91 -6.52
C GLY A 43 6.20 22.89 -5.42
N VAL A 44 6.71 23.17 -4.23
CA VAL A 44 6.47 22.37 -3.02
C VAL A 44 5.07 22.70 -2.52
N GLY A 45 4.13 21.77 -2.67
CA GLY A 45 2.77 22.01 -2.20
C GLY A 45 1.82 20.86 -2.45
N LEU A 46 0.55 21.07 -2.09
CA LEU A 46 -0.53 20.08 -2.21
C LEU A 46 -0.70 19.57 -3.65
N TYR A 47 -0.43 20.41 -4.65
CA TYR A 47 -0.59 20.03 -6.06
C TYR A 47 0.37 18.90 -6.48
N SER A 48 1.66 19.01 -6.12
CA SER A 48 2.63 17.95 -6.44
C SER A 48 2.32 16.65 -5.71
N VAL A 49 1.87 16.73 -4.45
CA VAL A 49 1.47 15.56 -3.68
C VAL A 49 0.23 14.92 -4.27
N ALA A 50 -0.79 15.72 -4.62
CA ALA A 50 -2.03 15.20 -5.21
C ALA A 50 -1.77 14.47 -6.55
N ILE A 51 -0.92 15.01 -7.43
CA ILE A 51 -0.57 14.36 -8.70
C ILE A 51 0.13 13.03 -8.46
N ILE A 52 1.16 12.99 -7.60
CA ILE A 52 1.91 11.77 -7.35
C ILE A 52 1.01 10.69 -6.73
N VAL A 53 0.21 11.04 -5.73
CA VAL A 53 -0.71 10.11 -5.07
C VAL A 53 -1.75 9.60 -6.06
N ALA A 54 -2.38 10.47 -6.84
CA ALA A 54 -3.37 10.08 -7.84
C ALA A 54 -2.76 9.15 -8.92
N ALA A 55 -1.57 9.45 -9.42
CA ALA A 55 -0.88 8.62 -10.42
C ALA A 55 -0.50 7.24 -9.86
N PHE A 56 0.00 7.19 -8.61
CA PHE A 56 0.32 5.93 -7.94
C PHE A 56 -0.93 5.07 -7.76
N LEU A 57 -1.99 5.63 -7.22
CA LEU A 57 -3.22 4.90 -6.93
C LEU A 57 -3.92 4.43 -8.20
N ALA A 58 -4.00 5.29 -9.22
CA ALA A 58 -4.55 4.90 -10.52
C ALA A 58 -3.73 3.78 -11.16
N GLY A 59 -2.39 3.90 -11.16
CA GLY A 59 -1.50 2.87 -11.66
C GLY A 59 -1.62 1.55 -10.89
N LEU A 60 -1.59 1.62 -9.55
CA LEU A 60 -1.78 0.45 -8.68
C LEU A 60 -3.16 -0.20 -8.90
N GLY A 61 -4.23 0.57 -9.00
CA GLY A 61 -5.58 0.07 -9.22
C GLY A 61 -5.71 -0.64 -10.57
N VAL A 62 -5.34 0.03 -11.67
CA VAL A 62 -5.36 -0.57 -13.01
C VAL A 62 -4.43 -1.79 -13.08
N GLY A 63 -3.22 -1.69 -12.52
CA GLY A 63 -2.28 -2.79 -12.45
C GLY A 63 -2.80 -3.98 -11.68
N SER A 64 -3.44 -3.76 -10.54
CA SER A 64 -4.06 -4.82 -9.73
C SER A 64 -5.21 -5.51 -10.46
N HIS A 65 -6.02 -4.76 -11.19
CA HIS A 65 -7.07 -5.32 -12.04
C HIS A 65 -6.49 -6.23 -13.13
N VAL A 66 -5.52 -5.74 -13.87
CA VAL A 66 -4.81 -6.51 -14.93
C VAL A 66 -4.13 -7.74 -14.34
N GLY A 67 -3.37 -7.56 -13.25
CA GLY A 67 -2.68 -8.63 -12.55
C GLY A 67 -3.63 -9.69 -12.01
N GLY A 68 -4.81 -9.27 -11.52
CA GLY A 68 -5.89 -10.15 -11.07
C GLY A 68 -6.42 -11.04 -12.21
N GLN A 69 -6.69 -10.46 -13.39
CA GLN A 69 -7.13 -11.22 -14.56
C GLN A 69 -6.05 -12.19 -15.05
N TRP A 70 -4.79 -11.76 -15.07
CA TRP A 70 -3.68 -12.63 -15.46
C TRP A 70 -3.49 -13.79 -14.49
N SER A 71 -3.50 -13.50 -13.19
CA SER A 71 -3.28 -14.49 -12.13
C SER A 71 -4.28 -15.65 -12.18
N ALA A 72 -5.54 -15.37 -12.54
CA ALA A 72 -6.60 -16.38 -12.66
C ALA A 72 -6.32 -17.43 -13.76
N ARG A 73 -5.54 -17.07 -14.79
CA ARG A 73 -5.21 -17.94 -15.93
C ARG A 73 -3.89 -18.68 -15.79
N LEU A 74 -3.14 -18.41 -14.73
CA LEU A 74 -1.78 -18.91 -14.54
C LEU A 74 -1.76 -20.04 -13.49
N ASP A 75 -0.85 -21.00 -13.68
CA ASP A 75 -0.40 -21.88 -12.62
C ASP A 75 0.50 -21.11 -11.62
N ARG A 76 0.80 -21.73 -10.49
CA ARG A 76 1.60 -21.11 -9.42
C ARG A 76 3.01 -20.74 -9.89
N ARG A 77 3.64 -21.58 -10.72
CA ARG A 77 5.01 -21.32 -11.23
C ARG A 77 5.02 -20.19 -12.25
N ALA A 78 4.08 -20.19 -13.19
CA ALA A 78 3.97 -19.11 -14.17
C ALA A 78 3.65 -17.78 -13.49
N ALA A 79 2.81 -17.77 -12.45
CA ALA A 79 2.53 -16.58 -11.64
C ALA A 79 3.79 -16.07 -10.94
N MET A 80 4.60 -16.94 -10.31
CA MET A 80 5.88 -16.57 -9.69
C MET A 80 6.88 -16.03 -10.70
N ARG A 81 6.99 -16.66 -11.87
CA ARG A 81 7.87 -16.18 -12.93
C ARG A 81 7.47 -14.77 -13.40
N ARG A 82 6.18 -14.53 -13.61
CA ARG A 82 5.69 -13.20 -14.02
C ARG A 82 5.88 -12.16 -12.92
N PHE A 83 5.63 -12.51 -11.66
CA PHE A 83 5.97 -11.65 -10.51
C PHE A 83 7.44 -11.23 -10.55
N ALA A 84 8.36 -12.17 -10.70
CA ALA A 84 9.78 -11.90 -10.76
C ALA A 84 10.17 -10.98 -11.93
N LEU A 85 9.58 -11.20 -13.12
CA LEU A 85 9.82 -10.34 -14.29
C LEU A 85 9.25 -8.93 -14.10
N VAL A 86 8.08 -8.79 -13.48
CA VAL A 86 7.46 -7.49 -13.17
C VAL A 86 8.34 -6.72 -12.20
N GLU A 87 8.81 -7.34 -11.10
CA GLU A 87 9.72 -6.71 -10.15
C GLU A 87 11.05 -6.29 -10.79
N ALA A 88 11.61 -7.14 -11.67
CA ALA A 88 12.82 -6.80 -12.42
C ALA A 88 12.58 -5.61 -13.38
N ALA A 89 11.41 -5.53 -14.02
CA ALA A 89 11.05 -4.41 -14.89
C ALA A 89 10.85 -3.10 -14.08
N VAL A 90 10.22 -3.18 -12.89
CA VAL A 90 10.13 -2.05 -11.95
C VAL A 90 11.54 -1.60 -11.55
N GLY A 91 12.43 -2.54 -11.22
CA GLY A 91 13.82 -2.26 -10.87
C GLY A 91 14.58 -1.58 -12.01
N ALA A 92 14.46 -2.08 -13.23
CA ALA A 92 15.10 -1.50 -14.41
C ALA A 92 14.60 -0.07 -14.67
N PHE A 93 13.27 0.14 -14.58
CA PHE A 93 12.71 1.49 -14.68
C PHE A 93 13.22 2.40 -13.55
N GLY A 94 13.26 1.91 -12.32
CA GLY A 94 13.78 2.65 -11.17
C GLY A 94 15.21 3.12 -11.38
N ILE A 95 16.08 2.25 -11.89
CA ILE A 95 17.47 2.59 -12.24
C ILE A 95 17.51 3.63 -13.36
N ALA A 96 16.67 3.50 -14.39
CA ALA A 96 16.62 4.44 -15.50
C ALA A 96 15.93 5.77 -15.15
N SER A 97 15.08 5.80 -14.13
CA SER A 97 14.20 6.92 -13.81
C SER A 97 14.91 8.27 -13.55
N PRO A 98 16.13 8.34 -12.97
CA PRO A 98 16.84 9.61 -12.87
C PRO A 98 17.08 10.29 -14.22
N TRP A 99 17.46 9.53 -15.24
CA TRP A 99 17.68 10.07 -16.60
C TRP A 99 16.36 10.39 -17.28
N VAL A 100 15.35 9.52 -17.15
CA VAL A 100 14.00 9.75 -17.71
C VAL A 100 13.41 11.05 -17.18
N TYR A 101 13.53 11.30 -15.88
CA TYR A 101 12.93 12.48 -15.26
C TYR A 101 13.77 13.74 -15.47
N TYR A 102 15.10 13.72 -15.33
CA TYR A 102 15.94 14.90 -15.43
C TYR A 102 16.29 15.29 -16.88
N ASP A 103 16.53 14.28 -17.75
CA ASP A 103 17.04 14.57 -19.09
C ASP A 103 15.93 14.68 -20.14
N TRP A 104 14.79 13.99 -19.92
CA TRP A 104 13.68 13.98 -20.88
C TRP A 104 12.46 14.73 -20.38
N LEU A 105 11.90 14.32 -19.23
CA LEU A 105 10.65 14.89 -18.72
C LEU A 105 10.81 16.35 -18.32
N TYR A 106 11.92 16.68 -17.74
CA TYR A 106 12.25 18.01 -17.25
C TYR A 106 12.23 19.05 -18.38
N PRO A 107 12.97 18.89 -19.46
CA PRO A 107 12.95 19.85 -20.56
C PRO A 107 11.57 19.97 -21.22
N ILE A 108 10.77 18.90 -21.24
CA ILE A 108 9.41 18.92 -21.79
C ILE A 108 8.48 19.70 -20.87
N ALA A 109 8.48 19.38 -19.58
CA ALA A 109 7.62 20.02 -18.60
C ALA A 109 7.93 21.51 -18.43
N ALA A 110 9.21 21.91 -18.52
CA ALA A 110 9.64 23.30 -18.43
C ALA A 110 9.12 24.19 -19.58
N ARG A 111 8.71 23.60 -20.70
CA ARG A 111 8.10 24.32 -21.83
C ARG A 111 6.60 24.54 -21.67
N LEU A 112 5.97 23.90 -20.69
CA LEU A 112 4.55 24.02 -20.42
C LEU A 112 4.31 25.11 -19.36
N PRO A 113 3.24 25.92 -19.49
CA PRO A 113 2.91 26.91 -18.47
C PRO A 113 2.56 26.23 -17.14
N VAL A 114 3.07 26.73 -16.03
CA VAL A 114 2.85 26.19 -14.67
C VAL A 114 2.04 27.21 -13.86
N PRO A 115 1.04 26.80 -13.07
CA PRO A 115 0.43 25.45 -12.99
C PRO A 115 -0.53 25.22 -14.17
N SER A 116 -0.36 24.11 -14.88
CA SER A 116 -1.25 23.76 -15.97
C SER A 116 -1.62 22.29 -15.95
N TRP A 117 -2.88 21.97 -16.34
CA TRP A 117 -3.34 20.60 -16.47
C TRP A 117 -2.50 19.76 -17.46
N PRO A 118 -1.92 20.30 -18.57
CA PRO A 118 -1.06 19.49 -19.44
C PRO A 118 0.23 19.04 -18.74
N ALA A 119 0.86 19.90 -17.91
CA ALA A 119 2.02 19.50 -17.12
C ALA A 119 1.67 18.38 -16.15
N GLY A 120 0.52 18.47 -15.49
CA GLY A 120 0.00 17.40 -14.61
C GLY A 120 -0.20 16.08 -15.35
N LEU A 121 -0.75 16.10 -16.57
CA LEU A 121 -0.92 14.91 -17.41
C LEU A 121 0.41 14.28 -17.84
N VAL A 122 1.40 15.09 -18.20
CA VAL A 122 2.75 14.58 -18.55
C VAL A 122 3.35 13.82 -17.38
N HIS A 123 3.27 14.38 -16.16
CA HIS A 123 3.77 13.70 -14.96
C HIS A 123 2.95 12.45 -14.63
N PHE A 124 1.64 12.51 -14.75
CA PHE A 124 0.76 11.36 -14.55
C PHE A 124 1.09 10.22 -15.52
N ALA A 125 1.28 10.54 -16.81
CA ALA A 125 1.64 9.55 -17.83
C ALA A 125 3.02 8.95 -17.60
N ALA A 126 3.99 9.74 -17.12
CA ALA A 126 5.34 9.26 -16.83
C ALA A 126 5.38 8.30 -15.63
N LEU A 127 4.51 8.50 -14.63
CA LEU A 127 4.39 7.65 -13.45
C LEU A 127 3.53 6.40 -13.69
N GLY A 128 2.62 6.45 -14.67
CA GLY A 128 1.69 5.37 -14.98
C GLY A 128 2.32 3.99 -15.22
N PRO A 129 3.30 3.85 -16.13
CA PRO A 129 3.91 2.55 -16.43
C PRO A 129 4.53 1.85 -15.21
N PRO A 130 5.41 2.46 -14.41
CA PRO A 130 5.99 1.78 -13.25
C PRO A 130 4.96 1.48 -12.15
N THR A 131 4.00 2.37 -11.90
CA THR A 131 2.98 2.15 -10.87
C THR A 131 1.97 1.06 -11.27
N LEU A 132 1.66 0.94 -12.57
CA LEU A 132 0.88 -0.17 -13.11
C LEU A 132 1.61 -1.51 -12.89
N LEU A 133 2.89 -1.59 -13.17
CA LEU A 133 3.70 -2.79 -12.90
C LEU A 133 3.70 -3.14 -11.41
N MET A 134 3.86 -2.16 -10.52
CA MET A 134 3.78 -2.38 -9.08
C MET A 134 2.40 -2.94 -8.67
N GLY A 135 1.30 -2.46 -9.27
CA GLY A 135 -0.04 -2.97 -9.00
C GLY A 135 -0.24 -4.43 -9.41
N ILE A 136 0.42 -4.89 -10.47
CA ILE A 136 0.35 -6.28 -10.94
C ILE A 136 1.00 -7.26 -9.93
N SER A 137 1.95 -6.81 -9.12
CA SER A 137 2.77 -7.67 -8.24
C SER A 137 1.96 -8.46 -7.22
N LEU A 138 1.01 -7.82 -6.49
CA LEU A 138 0.26 -8.51 -5.43
C LEU A 138 -0.61 -9.67 -5.93
N PRO A 139 -1.45 -9.50 -6.96
CA PRO A 139 -2.25 -10.61 -7.50
C PRO A 139 -1.40 -11.79 -7.98
N LEU A 140 -0.27 -11.52 -8.62
CA LEU A 140 0.64 -12.57 -9.10
C LEU A 140 1.32 -13.30 -7.95
N LEU A 141 1.84 -12.57 -6.95
CA LEU A 141 2.47 -13.18 -5.78
C LEU A 141 1.47 -13.99 -4.97
N THR A 142 0.26 -13.45 -4.76
CA THR A 142 -0.83 -14.17 -4.07
C THR A 142 -1.12 -15.50 -4.76
N ARG A 143 -1.29 -15.51 -6.09
CA ARG A 143 -1.51 -16.75 -6.85
C ARG A 143 -0.37 -17.75 -6.71
N ALA A 144 0.88 -17.25 -6.65
CA ALA A 144 2.07 -18.10 -6.56
C ALA A 144 2.25 -18.77 -5.20
N VAL A 145 1.99 -18.04 -4.08
CA VAL A 145 2.40 -18.48 -2.74
C VAL A 145 1.25 -18.96 -1.85
N VAL A 146 -0.01 -18.60 -2.14
CA VAL A 146 -1.17 -19.01 -1.32
C VAL A 146 -1.54 -20.46 -1.66
N PRO A 147 -1.50 -21.39 -0.69
CA PRO A 147 -1.67 -22.83 -0.97
C PRO A 147 -3.12 -23.28 -1.05
N GLY A 148 -4.08 -22.57 -0.45
CA GLY A 148 -5.47 -23.00 -0.37
C GLY A 148 -6.47 -21.93 0.01
N VAL A 149 -7.78 -22.17 -0.25
CA VAL A 149 -8.89 -21.23 0.02
C VAL A 149 -9.03 -20.93 1.51
N SER A 150 -8.94 -21.96 2.34
CA SER A 150 -9.13 -21.84 3.79
C SER A 150 -8.16 -20.86 4.46
N GLU A 151 -7.01 -20.63 3.84
CA GLU A 151 -5.93 -19.79 4.35
C GLU A 151 -5.72 -18.52 3.54
N ALA A 152 -6.43 -18.37 2.41
CA ALA A 152 -6.23 -17.27 1.49
C ALA A 152 -6.39 -15.91 2.18
N GLY A 153 -7.44 -15.71 2.96
CA GLY A 153 -7.68 -14.45 3.66
C GLY A 153 -6.54 -14.07 4.63
N ARG A 154 -6.03 -15.05 5.40
CA ARG A 154 -4.93 -14.84 6.34
C ARG A 154 -3.60 -14.60 5.61
N ALA A 155 -3.32 -15.39 4.57
CA ALA A 155 -2.09 -15.26 3.80
C ALA A 155 -2.04 -13.94 3.02
N VAL A 156 -3.13 -13.53 2.38
CA VAL A 156 -3.24 -12.23 1.70
C VAL A 156 -3.12 -11.08 2.69
N GLY A 157 -3.78 -11.16 3.84
CA GLY A 157 -3.65 -10.16 4.90
C GLY A 157 -2.21 -10.02 5.39
N LEU A 158 -1.49 -11.13 5.59
CA LEU A 158 -0.08 -11.13 5.99
C LEU A 158 0.82 -10.52 4.90
N LEU A 159 0.65 -10.92 3.63
CA LEU A 159 1.40 -10.34 2.51
C LEU A 159 1.21 -8.84 2.44
N TYR A 160 -0.03 -8.39 2.52
CA TYR A 160 -0.37 -6.97 2.47
C TYR A 160 0.17 -6.20 3.68
N ALA A 161 0.05 -6.75 4.89
CA ALA A 161 0.58 -6.13 6.11
C ALA A 161 2.11 -5.96 6.04
N LEU A 162 2.85 -6.97 5.58
CA LEU A 162 4.31 -6.89 5.43
C LEU A 162 4.72 -5.93 4.32
N ASN A 163 3.95 -5.84 3.23
CA ASN A 163 4.17 -4.82 2.22
C ASN A 163 3.99 -3.41 2.79
N LEU A 164 2.94 -3.17 3.58
CA LEU A 164 2.73 -1.89 4.26
C LEU A 164 3.86 -1.54 5.25
N VAL A 165 4.40 -2.54 5.98
CA VAL A 165 5.59 -2.33 6.83
C VAL A 165 6.77 -1.89 5.98
N GLY A 166 7.06 -2.62 4.91
CA GLY A 166 8.13 -2.26 3.98
C GLY A 166 7.95 -0.85 3.42
N ALA A 167 6.75 -0.58 2.94
CA ALA A 167 6.34 0.72 2.41
C ALA A 167 6.54 1.85 3.43
N GLY A 168 6.10 1.69 4.67
CA GLY A 168 6.30 2.67 5.74
C GLY A 168 7.77 2.90 6.06
N LEU A 169 8.58 1.83 6.12
CA LEU A 169 10.03 1.93 6.31
C LEU A 169 10.72 2.64 5.14
N GLY A 170 10.33 2.34 3.89
CA GLY A 170 10.84 3.03 2.69
C GLY A 170 10.49 4.50 2.68
N ALA A 171 9.23 4.84 3.01
CA ALA A 171 8.77 6.23 3.09
C ALA A 171 9.54 7.04 4.16
N LEU A 172 9.82 6.42 5.32
CA LEU A 172 10.62 7.03 6.38
C LEU A 172 12.09 7.15 6.00
N ALA A 173 12.69 6.07 5.48
CA ALA A 173 14.10 6.04 5.15
C ALA A 173 14.47 7.04 4.04
N THR A 174 13.55 7.34 3.13
CA THR A 174 13.85 8.22 2.00
C THR A 174 14.28 9.63 2.42
N PRO A 175 13.45 10.41 3.17
CA PRO A 175 13.84 11.77 3.56
C PRO A 175 14.88 11.82 4.68
N TRP A 176 14.95 10.80 5.56
CA TRP A 176 15.82 10.83 6.73
C TRP A 176 17.19 10.18 6.53
N LEU A 177 17.30 9.21 5.60
CA LEU A 177 18.54 8.47 5.36
C LEU A 177 18.99 8.57 3.88
N LEU A 178 18.13 8.13 2.94
CA LEU A 178 18.60 7.91 1.57
C LEU A 178 18.92 9.24 0.86
N VAL A 179 18.03 10.22 0.93
CA VAL A 179 18.24 11.51 0.26
C VAL A 179 19.36 12.34 0.90
N PRO A 180 19.49 12.44 2.25
CA PRO A 180 20.59 13.17 2.86
C PRO A 180 21.98 12.60 2.56
N PHE A 181 22.11 11.25 2.51
CA PHE A 181 23.42 10.62 2.32
C PHE A 181 23.75 10.29 0.86
N PHE A 182 22.75 9.99 0.01
CA PHE A 182 22.97 9.51 -1.35
C PHE A 182 22.32 10.41 -2.42
N GLY A 183 21.59 11.45 -2.01
CA GLY A 183 20.81 12.28 -2.92
C GLY A 183 19.58 11.56 -3.50
N ILE A 184 18.79 12.28 -4.30
CA ILE A 184 17.60 11.72 -4.95
C ILE A 184 17.97 10.61 -5.94
N ARG A 185 19.05 10.79 -6.72
CA ARG A 185 19.54 9.78 -7.67
C ARG A 185 19.95 8.50 -6.95
N GLY A 186 20.70 8.61 -5.86
CA GLY A 186 21.14 7.47 -5.07
C GLY A 186 19.97 6.73 -4.43
N ALA A 187 18.96 7.42 -3.93
CA ALA A 187 17.73 6.82 -3.41
C ALA A 187 17.00 6.00 -4.48
N LEU A 188 16.86 6.54 -5.70
CA LEU A 188 16.23 5.82 -6.83
C LEU A 188 17.05 4.60 -7.27
N LEU A 189 18.39 4.69 -7.31
CA LEU A 189 19.26 3.55 -7.61
C LEU A 189 19.16 2.48 -6.54
N TRP A 190 19.09 2.86 -5.26
CA TRP A 190 18.89 1.92 -4.16
C TRP A 190 17.56 1.16 -4.30
N ALA A 191 16.47 1.89 -4.59
CA ALA A 191 15.16 1.28 -4.82
C ALA A 191 15.18 0.36 -6.05
N GLY A 192 15.83 0.78 -7.15
CA GLY A 192 15.99 -0.02 -8.36
C GLY A 192 16.77 -1.32 -8.11
N ALA A 193 17.86 -1.25 -7.38
CA ALA A 193 18.63 -2.41 -6.99
C ALA A 193 17.80 -3.35 -6.09
N THR A 194 17.01 -2.81 -5.16
CA THR A 194 16.13 -3.59 -4.28
C THR A 194 15.06 -4.32 -5.09
N SER A 195 14.32 -3.64 -5.98
CA SER A 195 13.31 -4.29 -6.83
C SER A 195 13.92 -5.33 -7.77
N THR A 196 15.09 -5.07 -8.35
CA THR A 196 15.82 -6.06 -9.16
C THR A 196 16.19 -7.28 -8.33
N THR A 197 16.68 -7.08 -7.11
CA THR A 197 17.01 -8.17 -6.18
C THR A 197 15.77 -9.00 -5.83
N VAL A 198 14.61 -8.35 -5.59
CA VAL A 198 13.32 -9.03 -5.38
C VAL A 198 12.96 -9.89 -6.59
N GLY A 199 13.11 -9.36 -7.81
CA GLY A 199 12.88 -10.09 -9.05
C GLY A 199 13.78 -11.33 -9.16
N LEU A 200 15.10 -11.17 -8.97
CA LEU A 200 16.06 -12.28 -9.01
C LEU A 200 15.78 -13.34 -7.93
N ALA A 201 15.49 -12.91 -6.72
CA ALA A 201 15.13 -13.82 -5.62
C ALA A 201 13.80 -14.55 -5.90
N GLY A 202 12.85 -13.90 -6.57
CA GLY A 202 11.62 -14.53 -7.08
C GLY A 202 11.91 -15.66 -8.07
N LEU A 203 12.88 -15.48 -8.98
CA LEU A 203 13.32 -16.55 -9.90
C LEU A 203 13.96 -17.72 -9.16
N ILE A 204 14.71 -17.47 -8.09
CA ILE A 204 15.25 -18.53 -7.23
C ILE A 204 14.12 -19.27 -6.51
N LEU A 205 13.15 -18.52 -5.98
CA LEU A 205 11.96 -19.10 -5.33
C LEU A 205 11.15 -19.98 -6.27
N LEU A 206 11.14 -19.68 -7.57
CA LEU A 206 10.46 -20.48 -8.60
C LEU A 206 10.82 -21.98 -8.55
N ARG A 207 12.06 -22.32 -8.18
CA ARG A 207 12.53 -23.72 -8.03
C ARG A 207 11.81 -24.46 -6.89
N ARG A 208 11.21 -23.74 -5.95
CA ARG A 208 10.52 -24.29 -4.77
C ARG A 208 9.00 -24.30 -4.91
N VAL A 209 8.44 -23.47 -5.80
CA VAL A 209 6.99 -23.44 -6.07
C VAL A 209 6.60 -24.74 -6.80
N ARG A 210 5.58 -25.44 -6.30
CA ARG A 210 5.02 -26.62 -6.96
C ARG A 210 4.01 -26.18 -8.01
N ASP A 211 3.99 -26.91 -9.12
CA ASP A 211 2.88 -26.82 -10.05
C ASP A 211 1.60 -27.32 -9.32
N ASP A 212 0.48 -26.67 -9.60
CA ASP A 212 -0.79 -27.27 -9.27
C ASP A 212 -0.79 -28.64 -9.97
N ALA A 213 -0.91 -29.74 -9.20
CA ALA A 213 -1.16 -31.04 -9.83
C ALA A 213 -2.31 -30.80 -10.81
N VAL A 214 -2.06 -31.06 -12.10
CA VAL A 214 -3.09 -30.96 -13.15
C VAL A 214 -4.27 -31.75 -12.59
N ALA A 215 -5.26 -31.06 -12.06
CA ALA A 215 -6.55 -31.68 -11.79
C ALA A 215 -6.99 -32.10 -13.17
N SER A 216 -6.85 -33.38 -13.46
CA SER A 216 -7.36 -33.98 -14.69
C SER A 216 -8.74 -33.37 -14.92
N PRO A 217 -9.05 -32.93 -16.15
CA PRO A 217 -10.40 -32.46 -16.44
C PRO A 217 -11.34 -33.54 -15.89
N PRO A 218 -12.40 -33.17 -15.20
CA PRO A 218 -13.31 -34.16 -14.65
C PRO A 218 -13.67 -35.13 -15.78
N GLY A 219 -13.13 -36.35 -15.69
CA GLY A 219 -13.29 -37.37 -16.71
C GLY A 219 -14.77 -37.48 -17.03
N ALA A 220 -15.09 -37.45 -18.30
CA ALA A 220 -16.38 -37.92 -18.82
C ALA A 220 -16.53 -39.38 -18.38
N GLY A 221 -17.28 -39.62 -17.34
CA GLY A 221 -17.58 -40.96 -16.86
C GLY A 221 -17.59 -41.06 -15.34
N GLY A 222 -18.75 -40.90 -14.77
CA GLY A 222 -18.96 -41.26 -13.37
C GLY A 222 -19.94 -40.33 -12.64
N ASP A 223 -21.17 -40.76 -12.64
CA ASP A 223 -22.29 -40.43 -11.75
C ASP A 223 -22.12 -39.19 -10.87
N ARG A 224 -22.84 -38.13 -11.24
CA ARG A 224 -23.29 -37.12 -10.31
C ARG A 224 -24.25 -37.76 -9.29
N ALA A 225 -23.71 -38.58 -8.39
CA ALA A 225 -24.39 -38.85 -7.15
C ALA A 225 -24.59 -37.48 -6.45
N ALA A 226 -25.83 -37.02 -6.49
CA ALA A 226 -26.29 -35.86 -5.77
C ALA A 226 -25.90 -36.00 -4.31
N ARG A 227 -24.86 -35.26 -3.86
CA ARG A 227 -24.61 -35.12 -2.42
C ARG A 227 -25.85 -34.48 -1.81
N PRO A 228 -26.45 -35.06 -0.76
CA PRO A 228 -27.60 -34.46 -0.10
C PRO A 228 -27.22 -33.07 0.39
N ARG A 229 -27.94 -32.08 -0.08
CA ARG A 229 -27.94 -30.72 0.49
C ARG A 229 -28.64 -30.79 1.86
N THR A 230 -27.90 -31.19 2.88
CA THR A 230 -28.32 -31.04 4.28
C THR A 230 -27.23 -30.35 5.06
N ALA A 231 -27.06 -29.05 4.78
CA ALA A 231 -26.55 -28.09 5.73
C ALA A 231 -27.27 -26.78 5.38
N ALA A 232 -27.93 -26.18 6.38
CA ALA A 232 -28.62 -24.93 6.26
C ALA A 232 -27.73 -23.93 5.49
N GLU A 233 -28.24 -23.36 4.39
CA GLU A 233 -27.58 -22.30 3.67
C GLU A 233 -27.19 -21.22 4.67
N PRO A 234 -25.92 -20.82 4.73
CA PRO A 234 -25.56 -19.64 5.49
C PRO A 234 -26.38 -18.46 4.93
N PRO A 235 -26.87 -17.54 5.77
CA PRO A 235 -27.71 -16.43 5.35
C PRO A 235 -27.04 -15.73 4.17
N ALA A 236 -27.82 -15.47 3.13
CA ALA A 236 -27.40 -14.96 1.81
C ALA A 236 -26.19 -14.02 1.92
N SER A 237 -25.03 -14.48 1.44
CA SER A 237 -23.84 -13.64 1.35
C SER A 237 -24.18 -12.49 0.41
N GLN A 238 -23.91 -11.25 0.84
CA GLN A 238 -24.12 -10.07 0.01
C GLN A 238 -23.41 -10.26 -1.34
N PRO A 239 -24.02 -9.84 -2.49
CA PRO A 239 -23.37 -9.93 -3.78
C PRO A 239 -21.98 -9.25 -3.74
N PHE A 240 -21.00 -9.84 -4.43
CA PHE A 240 -19.63 -9.31 -4.49
C PHE A 240 -19.59 -7.82 -4.88
N VAL A 241 -20.48 -7.37 -5.76
CA VAL A 241 -20.62 -5.98 -6.20
C VAL A 241 -20.90 -5.03 -5.03
N ASN A 242 -21.71 -5.42 -4.05
CA ASN A 242 -21.99 -4.57 -2.88
C ASN A 242 -20.72 -4.38 -2.02
N TRP A 243 -19.92 -5.44 -1.86
CA TRP A 243 -18.63 -5.35 -1.19
C TRP A 243 -17.64 -4.44 -1.93
N LEU A 244 -17.65 -4.49 -3.25
CA LEU A 244 -16.81 -3.65 -4.09
C LEU A 244 -17.17 -2.16 -3.90
N TRP A 245 -18.46 -1.81 -3.95
CA TRP A 245 -18.90 -0.44 -3.72
C TRP A 245 -18.63 0.06 -2.30
N LEU A 246 -18.87 -0.76 -1.29
CA LEU A 246 -18.56 -0.42 0.10
C LEU A 246 -17.06 -0.13 0.28
N TYR A 247 -16.21 -0.92 -0.36
CA TYR A 247 -14.77 -0.74 -0.26
C TYR A 247 -14.28 0.46 -1.06
N ALA A 248 -14.81 0.67 -2.28
CA ALA A 248 -14.52 1.85 -3.08
C ALA A 248 -14.85 3.15 -2.33
N PHE A 249 -16.03 3.19 -1.70
CA PHE A 249 -16.43 4.34 -0.89
C PHE A 249 -15.53 4.52 0.35
N SER A 250 -15.21 3.43 1.05
CA SER A 250 -14.26 3.45 2.17
C SER A 250 -12.87 3.92 1.73
N GLY A 251 -12.39 3.47 0.56
CA GLY A 251 -11.12 3.91 -0.04
C GLY A 251 -11.14 5.41 -0.37
N PHE A 252 -12.21 5.90 -0.98
CA PHE A 252 -12.38 7.32 -1.26
C PHE A 252 -12.31 8.18 0.02
N VAL A 253 -12.99 7.76 1.10
CA VAL A 253 -12.95 8.46 2.39
C VAL A 253 -11.54 8.41 2.98
N ALA A 254 -10.87 7.26 2.94
CA ALA A 254 -9.51 7.09 3.46
C ALA A 254 -8.51 8.02 2.76
N LEU A 255 -8.56 8.08 1.42
CA LEU A 255 -7.70 8.96 0.63
C LEU A 255 -7.99 10.45 0.85
N SER A 256 -9.27 10.80 0.98
CA SER A 256 -9.67 12.18 1.29
C SER A 256 -9.11 12.61 2.64
N LEU A 257 -9.20 11.75 3.66
CA LEU A 257 -8.62 12.00 4.98
C LEU A 257 -7.08 12.08 4.93
N GLU A 258 -6.42 11.24 4.15
CA GLU A 258 -4.96 11.28 3.98
C GLU A 258 -4.49 12.63 3.44
N ILE A 259 -5.13 13.13 2.38
CA ILE A 259 -4.82 14.44 1.79
C ILE A 259 -5.09 15.58 2.78
N VAL A 260 -6.19 15.51 3.52
CA VAL A 260 -6.54 16.50 4.55
C VAL A 260 -5.51 16.49 5.68
N TRP A 261 -5.14 15.33 6.21
CA TRP A 261 -4.12 15.21 7.26
C TRP A 261 -2.75 15.66 6.78
N PHE A 262 -2.38 15.30 5.55
CA PHE A 262 -1.15 15.82 4.97
C PHE A 262 -1.16 17.35 4.95
N ARG A 263 -2.25 17.97 4.50
CA ARG A 263 -2.36 19.43 4.44
C ARG A 263 -2.31 20.08 5.82
N ILE A 264 -2.98 19.50 6.80
CA ILE A 264 -2.96 19.97 8.19
C ILE A 264 -1.53 19.93 8.73
N LEU A 265 -0.84 18.80 8.57
CA LEU A 265 0.53 18.64 9.06
C LEU A 265 1.52 19.51 8.29
N ASP A 266 1.38 19.63 6.98
CA ASP A 266 2.23 20.48 6.16
C ASP A 266 2.22 21.95 6.65
N VAL A 267 1.03 22.44 7.00
CA VAL A 267 0.87 23.76 7.63
C VAL A 267 1.41 23.77 9.07
N ALA A 268 1.06 22.76 9.87
CA ALA A 268 1.41 22.70 11.28
C ALA A 268 2.92 22.61 11.54
N VAL A 269 3.68 21.88 10.70
CA VAL A 269 5.14 21.75 10.76
C VAL A 269 5.87 22.71 9.81
N LYS A 270 5.14 23.66 9.19
CA LYS A 270 5.68 24.70 8.31
C LYS A 270 6.43 24.17 7.09
N SER A 271 5.82 23.19 6.42
CA SER A 271 6.25 22.66 5.12
C SER A 271 7.72 22.31 5.02
N THR A 272 8.11 21.18 5.53
CA THR A 272 9.48 20.69 5.42
C THR A 272 9.60 19.56 4.41
N ALA A 273 10.83 19.38 3.92
CA ALA A 273 11.18 18.27 3.05
C ALA A 273 10.93 16.88 3.68
N PHE A 274 10.77 16.80 4.98
CA PHE A 274 10.55 15.56 5.74
C PHE A 274 9.06 15.22 5.93
N THR A 275 8.17 16.21 5.76
CA THR A 275 6.74 16.07 6.09
C THR A 275 6.08 14.94 5.31
N PHE A 276 6.16 14.94 3.98
CA PHE A 276 5.47 13.98 3.14
C PHE A 276 5.84 12.52 3.48
N GLY A 277 7.15 12.21 3.47
CA GLY A 277 7.61 10.84 3.75
C GLY A 277 7.27 10.38 5.17
N THR A 278 7.35 11.26 6.17
CA THR A 278 7.06 10.91 7.56
C THR A 278 5.57 10.69 7.80
N VAL A 279 4.70 11.55 7.26
CA VAL A 279 3.25 11.38 7.32
C VAL A 279 2.84 10.06 6.69
N LEU A 280 3.35 9.80 5.48
CA LEU A 280 3.08 8.58 4.74
C LEU A 280 3.59 7.33 5.48
N ALA A 281 4.77 7.41 6.12
CA ALA A 281 5.29 6.32 6.93
C ALA A 281 4.38 5.98 8.12
N ILE A 282 3.93 6.97 8.87
CA ILE A 282 3.04 6.75 10.02
C ILE A 282 1.70 6.20 9.56
N TYR A 283 1.15 6.71 8.45
CA TYR A 283 -0.08 6.20 7.85
C TYR A 283 0.04 4.71 7.47
N LEU A 284 1.12 4.34 6.78
CA LEU A 284 1.34 2.97 6.32
C LEU A 284 1.65 2.00 7.47
N LEU A 285 2.47 2.43 8.45
CA LEU A 285 2.78 1.60 9.63
C LEU A 285 1.55 1.42 10.52
N GLY A 286 0.73 2.46 10.69
CA GLY A 286 -0.57 2.36 11.35
C GLY A 286 -1.49 1.36 10.65
N SER A 287 -1.61 1.46 9.33
CA SER A 287 -2.38 0.51 8.51
C SER A 287 -1.84 -0.91 8.59
N ALA A 288 -0.52 -1.10 8.62
CA ALA A 288 0.10 -2.40 8.83
C ALA A 288 -0.28 -3.00 10.19
N ALA A 289 -0.21 -2.21 11.26
CA ALA A 289 -0.61 -2.64 12.60
C ALA A 289 -2.08 -3.08 12.63
N GLY A 290 -2.97 -2.33 11.97
CA GLY A 290 -4.38 -2.69 11.79
C GLY A 290 -4.56 -4.01 11.05
N CYS A 291 -3.83 -4.23 9.94
CA CYS A 291 -3.85 -5.47 9.19
C CYS A 291 -3.40 -6.67 10.04
N PHE A 292 -2.33 -6.53 10.83
CA PHE A 292 -1.89 -7.59 11.74
C PHE A 292 -2.93 -7.87 12.82
N ALA A 293 -3.51 -6.84 13.43
CA ALA A 293 -4.58 -6.99 14.43
C ALA A 293 -5.79 -7.72 13.83
N ALA A 294 -6.23 -7.34 12.64
CA ALA A 294 -7.33 -8.01 11.95
C ALA A 294 -7.02 -9.47 11.66
N THR A 295 -5.83 -9.77 11.12
CA THR A 295 -5.44 -11.17 10.81
C THR A 295 -5.37 -12.06 12.04
N ALA A 296 -4.97 -11.51 13.20
CA ALA A 296 -4.94 -12.24 14.46
C ALA A 296 -6.33 -12.63 14.99
N VAL A 297 -7.35 -11.79 14.73
CA VAL A 297 -8.73 -12.04 15.22
C VAL A 297 -9.67 -12.55 14.11
N LEU A 298 -9.19 -12.67 12.89
CA LEU A 298 -10.01 -12.95 11.70
C LEU A 298 -10.88 -14.17 11.86
N GLU A 299 -10.37 -15.24 12.48
CA GLU A 299 -11.12 -16.49 12.69
C GLU A 299 -12.33 -16.34 13.62
N ARG A 300 -12.29 -15.35 14.53
CA ARG A 300 -13.37 -15.04 15.47
C ARG A 300 -14.48 -14.18 14.85
N VAL A 301 -14.23 -13.56 13.70
CA VAL A 301 -15.20 -12.68 13.03
C VAL A 301 -16.30 -13.52 12.38
N ARG A 302 -17.47 -13.58 13.01
CA ARG A 302 -18.66 -14.32 12.50
C ARG A 302 -19.53 -13.50 11.54
N ARG A 303 -19.51 -12.16 11.66
CA ARG A 303 -20.34 -11.23 10.88
C ARG A 303 -19.47 -10.11 10.29
N PRO A 304 -18.77 -10.39 9.17
CA PRO A 304 -17.76 -9.46 8.63
C PRO A 304 -18.36 -8.08 8.25
N LEU A 305 -19.57 -8.02 7.72
CA LEU A 305 -20.22 -6.75 7.37
C LEU A 305 -20.43 -5.86 8.62
N ARG A 306 -20.93 -6.43 9.71
CA ARG A 306 -21.11 -5.64 10.96
C ARG A 306 -19.79 -5.11 11.48
N VAL A 307 -18.76 -5.96 11.50
CA VAL A 307 -17.42 -5.56 11.97
C VAL A 307 -16.86 -4.47 11.06
N PHE A 308 -16.98 -4.60 9.75
CA PHE A 308 -16.55 -3.60 8.80
C PHE A 308 -17.24 -2.24 9.06
N LEU A 309 -18.57 -2.21 9.15
CA LEU A 309 -19.32 -0.98 9.40
C LEU A 309 -18.99 -0.34 10.75
N LEU A 310 -18.85 -1.13 11.82
CA LEU A 310 -18.43 -0.62 13.13
C LEU A 310 -17.04 0.00 13.09
N VAL A 311 -16.11 -0.62 12.36
CA VAL A 311 -14.76 -0.09 12.17
C VAL A 311 -14.80 1.23 11.39
N GLN A 312 -15.66 1.36 10.36
CA GLN A 312 -15.81 2.63 9.63
C GLN A 312 -16.39 3.74 10.53
N CYS A 313 -17.39 3.43 11.36
CA CYS A 313 -17.92 4.41 12.34
C CYS A 313 -16.85 4.82 13.36
N ALA A 314 -16.10 3.86 13.89
CA ALA A 314 -15.01 4.13 14.84
C ALA A 314 -13.89 4.98 14.20
N LEU A 315 -13.58 4.72 12.93
CA LEU A 315 -12.60 5.48 12.15
C LEU A 315 -13.03 6.96 12.04
N LEU A 316 -14.26 7.22 11.64
CA LEU A 316 -14.77 8.59 11.53
C LEU A 316 -14.82 9.30 12.88
N ALA A 317 -15.23 8.60 13.94
CA ALA A 317 -15.20 9.13 15.31
C ALA A 317 -13.78 9.47 15.78
N ALA A 318 -12.80 8.60 15.51
CA ALA A 318 -11.41 8.83 15.86
C ALA A 318 -10.79 9.99 15.03
N ALA A 319 -11.13 10.10 13.75
CA ALA A 319 -10.70 11.23 12.92
C ALA A 319 -11.26 12.56 13.45
N ALA A 320 -12.55 12.59 13.82
CA ALA A 320 -13.16 13.76 14.42
C ALA A 320 -12.52 14.12 15.78
N ALA A 321 -12.22 13.12 16.61
CA ALA A 321 -11.54 13.34 17.90
C ALA A 321 -10.12 13.91 17.69
N GLY A 322 -9.37 13.46 16.68
CA GLY A 322 -8.07 14.03 16.33
C GLY A 322 -8.16 15.51 15.93
N LEU A 323 -9.16 15.89 15.15
CA LEU A 323 -9.41 17.30 14.79
C LEU A 323 -9.83 18.15 16.01
N LEU A 324 -10.64 17.62 16.91
CA LEU A 324 -11.00 18.30 18.16
C LEU A 324 -9.76 18.50 19.04
N LEU A 325 -8.89 17.50 19.15
CA LEU A 325 -7.61 17.62 19.85
C LEU A 325 -6.74 18.74 19.25
N LEU A 326 -6.62 18.79 17.92
CA LEU A 326 -5.86 19.83 17.25
C LEU A 326 -6.40 21.23 17.53
N THR A 327 -7.73 21.40 17.53
CA THR A 327 -8.35 22.73 17.64
C THR A 327 -8.48 23.23 19.06
N TYR A 328 -8.70 22.34 20.05
CA TYR A 328 -8.99 22.73 21.41
C TYR A 328 -7.88 22.42 22.42
N SER A 329 -7.13 21.34 22.26
CA SER A 329 -6.15 20.89 23.24
C SER A 329 -4.74 21.33 22.93
N LEU A 330 -4.28 21.15 21.69
CA LEU A 330 -2.90 21.45 21.29
C LEU A 330 -2.55 22.95 21.38
N PRO A 331 -3.44 23.92 21.09
CA PRO A 331 -3.14 25.34 21.29
C PRO A 331 -2.88 25.73 22.74
N ASN A 332 -3.33 24.92 23.71
CA ASN A 332 -3.08 25.13 25.15
C ASN A 332 -1.73 24.56 25.61
N ASP A 333 -1.13 23.64 24.84
CA ASP A 333 0.23 23.15 25.12
C ASP A 333 1.25 24.25 24.85
N SER A 334 2.15 24.50 25.79
CA SER A 334 3.14 25.58 25.72
C SER A 334 4.06 25.45 24.52
N PHE A 335 4.50 24.20 24.21
CA PHE A 335 5.40 23.92 23.10
C PHE A 335 4.75 24.26 21.75
N TYR A 336 3.54 23.74 21.47
CA TYR A 336 2.86 23.98 20.19
C TYR A 336 2.46 25.43 20.03
N ARG A 337 2.02 26.10 21.10
CA ARG A 337 1.67 27.51 21.09
C ARG A 337 2.87 28.39 20.76
N GLU A 338 4.03 28.12 21.35
CA GLU A 338 5.26 28.85 21.09
C GLU A 338 5.80 28.59 19.68
N TYR A 339 5.81 27.31 19.27
CA TYR A 339 6.22 26.91 17.91
C TYR A 339 5.35 27.55 16.83
N TRP A 340 4.04 27.62 17.00
CA TRP A 340 3.14 28.20 15.99
C TRP A 340 3.14 29.73 15.99
N ARG A 341 3.35 30.39 17.11
CA ARG A 341 3.47 31.87 17.19
C ARG A 341 4.76 32.41 16.62
N GLY A 342 5.84 31.65 16.69
CA GLY A 342 7.15 32.04 16.21
C GLY A 342 7.46 31.61 14.76
N TYR A 343 8.72 31.78 14.36
CA TYR A 343 9.24 31.28 13.06
C TYR A 343 9.67 29.81 13.12
N GLY A 344 8.90 28.96 13.76
CA GLY A 344 9.21 27.53 13.88
C GLY A 344 10.43 27.28 14.76
N PHE A 345 11.44 26.61 14.23
CA PHE A 345 12.65 26.26 14.99
C PHE A 345 13.40 27.46 15.58
N PHE A 346 13.30 28.64 14.99
CA PHE A 346 13.93 29.86 15.47
C PHE A 346 13.24 30.43 16.73
N ALA A 347 11.96 30.11 16.95
CA ALA A 347 11.21 30.56 18.11
C ALA A 347 11.57 29.82 19.41
N LEU A 348 12.14 28.62 19.30
CA LEU A 348 12.44 27.76 20.44
C LEU A 348 13.80 28.05 21.10
N GLY A 349 14.46 29.16 20.71
CA GLY A 349 15.72 29.61 21.29
C GLY A 349 16.94 28.80 20.87
N ARG A 350 18.08 29.47 20.79
CA ARG A 350 19.38 28.87 20.42
C ARG A 350 19.96 27.92 21.47
N ASP A 351 19.43 27.97 22.70
CA ASP A 351 19.94 27.22 23.85
C ASP A 351 19.15 25.95 24.18
N SER A 352 18.10 25.63 23.42
CA SER A 352 17.43 24.35 23.57
C SER A 352 18.25 23.27 22.85
N ASP A 353 18.91 22.40 23.59
CA ASP A 353 19.53 21.17 23.12
C ASP A 353 18.50 20.30 22.38
N GLY A 354 18.31 20.60 21.08
CA GLY A 354 17.44 19.89 20.16
C GLY A 354 15.96 20.23 20.29
N VAL A 355 15.45 20.89 19.24
CA VAL A 355 14.00 20.92 19.01
C VAL A 355 13.50 19.48 19.06
N PRO A 356 12.52 19.13 19.88
CA PRO A 356 12.00 17.76 19.93
C PRO A 356 11.24 17.44 18.63
N LEU A 357 12.01 17.08 17.58
CA LEU A 357 11.49 16.64 16.30
C LEU A 357 10.43 15.55 16.47
N SER A 358 10.57 14.76 17.54
CA SER A 358 9.59 13.74 17.90
C SER A 358 8.20 14.30 18.19
N ARG A 359 8.07 15.50 18.77
CA ARG A 359 6.76 16.13 18.99
C ARG A 359 6.06 16.50 17.68
N LEU A 360 6.82 17.01 16.71
CA LEU A 360 6.27 17.47 15.44
C LEU A 360 6.04 16.32 14.44
N TYR A 361 6.99 15.39 14.34
CA TYR A 361 6.98 14.36 13.31
C TYR A 361 6.49 12.99 13.77
N VAL A 362 6.34 12.79 15.08
CA VAL A 362 5.82 11.53 15.64
C VAL A 362 4.56 11.78 16.47
N GLN A 363 4.65 12.60 17.52
CA GLN A 363 3.54 12.78 18.44
C GLN A 363 2.33 13.43 17.76
N LEU A 364 2.52 14.54 17.04
CA LEU A 364 1.41 15.25 16.38
C LEU A 364 0.69 14.38 15.34
N PRO A 365 1.37 13.70 14.39
CA PRO A 365 0.72 12.78 13.47
C PRO A 365 0.00 11.62 14.16
N LEU A 366 0.61 11.00 15.18
CA LEU A 366 -0.02 9.90 15.92
C LEU A 366 -1.30 10.34 16.64
N LEU A 367 -1.33 11.54 17.20
CA LEU A 367 -2.53 12.11 17.84
C LEU A 367 -3.64 12.37 16.81
N LEU A 368 -3.29 12.85 15.60
CA LEU A 368 -4.27 13.21 14.60
C LEU A 368 -4.87 11.99 13.90
N PHE A 369 -4.04 11.04 13.48
CA PHE A 369 -4.49 9.94 12.61
C PHE A 369 -3.92 8.56 12.96
N GLY A 370 -3.17 8.40 14.02
CA GLY A 370 -2.64 7.10 14.41
C GLY A 370 -3.73 6.05 14.60
N VAL A 371 -4.78 6.36 15.37
CA VAL A 371 -5.93 5.46 15.56
C VAL A 371 -6.72 5.26 14.27
N PRO A 372 -7.11 6.31 13.52
CA PRO A 372 -7.77 6.14 12.23
C PRO A 372 -7.03 5.21 11.26
N THR A 373 -5.71 5.33 11.12
CA THR A 373 -4.94 4.51 10.18
C THR A 373 -4.90 3.03 10.58
N VAL A 374 -4.83 2.74 11.88
CA VAL A 374 -4.97 1.36 12.39
C VAL A 374 -6.34 0.77 12.02
N LEU A 375 -7.42 1.54 12.17
CA LEU A 375 -8.77 1.10 11.80
C LEU A 375 -8.93 0.92 10.29
N MET A 376 -8.31 1.77 9.46
CA MET A 376 -8.26 1.58 8.01
C MET A 376 -7.60 0.26 7.63
N GLY A 377 -6.43 -0.01 8.20
CA GLY A 377 -5.72 -1.26 7.95
C GLY A 377 -6.48 -2.50 8.41
N PHE A 378 -7.26 -2.39 9.49
CA PHE A 378 -8.09 -3.48 9.99
C PHE A 378 -9.22 -3.87 9.01
N SER A 379 -9.71 -2.93 8.23
CA SER A 379 -10.84 -3.13 7.31
C SER A 379 -10.52 -4.11 6.18
N PHE A 380 -9.31 -4.08 5.62
CA PHE A 380 -8.94 -4.88 4.45
C PHE A 380 -8.99 -6.40 4.67
N PRO A 381 -8.36 -7.00 5.71
CA PRO A 381 -8.46 -8.43 5.95
C PRO A 381 -9.88 -8.91 6.29
N VAL A 382 -10.67 -8.07 6.97
CA VAL A 382 -12.08 -8.38 7.27
C VAL A 382 -12.89 -8.51 5.98
N LEU A 383 -12.67 -7.59 5.04
CA LEU A 383 -13.29 -7.61 3.73
C LEU A 383 -12.85 -8.83 2.91
N GLN A 384 -11.55 -9.10 2.88
CA GLN A 384 -10.99 -10.25 2.16
C GLN A 384 -11.63 -11.57 2.63
N ARG A 385 -11.88 -11.72 3.94
CA ARG A 385 -12.57 -12.89 4.48
C ARG A 385 -14.00 -13.03 3.96
N ALA A 386 -14.72 -11.92 3.76
CA ALA A 386 -16.10 -11.95 3.31
C ALA A 386 -16.25 -12.37 1.85
N VAL A 387 -15.19 -12.20 1.05
CA VAL A 387 -15.25 -12.26 -0.42
C VAL A 387 -14.61 -13.53 -1.00
N HIS A 388 -13.76 -14.25 -0.23
CA HIS A 388 -13.00 -15.39 -0.75
C HIS A 388 -13.79 -16.69 -0.68
N ASP A 389 -14.29 -17.18 -1.85
CA ASP A 389 -14.99 -18.44 -2.01
C ASP A 389 -14.18 -19.51 -2.79
N ASP A 390 -13.22 -19.08 -3.66
CA ASP A 390 -12.39 -19.98 -4.49
C ASP A 390 -10.93 -19.49 -4.60
N VAL A 391 -9.96 -20.43 -4.58
CA VAL A 391 -8.49 -20.11 -4.73
C VAL A 391 -8.16 -19.60 -6.10
N ARG A 392 -8.78 -20.14 -7.16
CA ARG A 392 -8.49 -19.71 -8.53
C ARG A 392 -8.91 -18.26 -8.77
N ASP A 393 -9.99 -17.83 -8.13
CA ASP A 393 -10.50 -16.46 -8.18
C ASP A 393 -9.86 -15.52 -7.15
N SER A 394 -9.06 -16.02 -6.20
CA SER A 394 -8.48 -15.21 -5.13
C SER A 394 -7.65 -14.04 -5.69
N GLY A 395 -6.78 -14.29 -6.67
CA GLY A 395 -5.98 -13.23 -7.29
C GLY A 395 -6.84 -12.19 -8.01
N ARG A 396 -7.91 -12.61 -8.70
CA ARG A 396 -8.85 -11.72 -9.39
C ARG A 396 -9.64 -10.86 -8.40
N LYS A 397 -10.16 -11.47 -7.33
CA LYS A 397 -10.92 -10.76 -6.29
C LYS A 397 -10.03 -9.78 -5.52
N VAL A 398 -8.79 -10.17 -5.17
CA VAL A 398 -7.80 -9.27 -4.57
C VAL A 398 -7.51 -8.09 -5.51
N GLY A 399 -7.28 -8.37 -6.81
CA GLY A 399 -7.02 -7.33 -7.81
C GLY A 399 -8.18 -6.36 -7.97
N LEU A 400 -9.44 -6.85 -7.99
CA LEU A 400 -10.64 -6.02 -8.08
C LEU A 400 -10.85 -5.16 -6.82
N LEU A 401 -10.65 -5.74 -5.64
CA LEU A 401 -10.76 -4.99 -4.38
C LEU A 401 -9.66 -3.94 -4.24
N GLN A 402 -8.45 -4.23 -4.70
CA GLN A 402 -7.36 -3.26 -4.66
C GLN A 402 -7.52 -2.15 -5.72
N ALA A 403 -8.30 -2.40 -6.78
CA ALA A 403 -8.61 -1.42 -7.82
C ALA A 403 -9.78 -0.51 -7.43
N ALA A 404 -10.63 -0.95 -6.51
CA ALA A 404 -11.77 -0.19 -5.99
C ALA A 404 -11.37 0.79 -4.89
#